data_5d648752a0119da88ef61ac9035f29b6
#
_entry.id   5d648752a0119da88ef61ac9035f29b6
#
_cell.length_a   1.000
_cell.length_b   1.000
_cell.length_c   1.000
_cell.angle_alpha   90.00
_cell.angle_beta   90.00
_cell.angle_gamma   90.00
#
_symmetry.space_group_name_H-M   'P 1'
#
loop_
_entity.id
_entity.type
_entity.pdbx_description
1 polymer ?
#
loop_
_entity_poly.entity_id
_entity_poly.type
_entity_poly.pdbx_seq_one_letter_code
_entity_poly.pdbx_strand_id
1 'polypeptide(L)'
;MQRPISMRQMPMACKRGGIYLANFNPSKDTEPGKIRPCIVMQSNLLNEAGHPSTTVIPLTTLLIEDAAPLRYRMVARDGLESDSDMMLDQTRTIDNRRITSELLTFLTEQEISEVEAYWRIVLGLD
;
A
#
# COMPACT_ATOMS: atom_id res chain seq x y z
N MET A 1 15.71 25.41 -1.61
CA MET A 1 15.01 24.72 -1.35
C MET A 1 14.36 24.99 -0.44
N GLN A 2 13.86 24.96 -0.32
CA GLN A 2 13.25 24.92 0.57
C GLN A 2 13.10 23.70 0.93
N ARG A 3 13.41 23.47 1.88
CA ARG A 3 12.94 22.39 2.30
C ARG A 3 11.57 22.49 2.21
N PRO A 4 10.96 21.88 1.30
CA PRO A 4 9.55 22.01 1.10
C PRO A 4 8.79 21.66 2.35
N ILE A 5 9.22 20.68 3.07
CA ILE A 5 8.60 20.29 4.31
C ILE A 5 9.69 20.24 5.34
N SER A 6 9.46 20.86 6.49
CA SER A 6 10.44 20.75 7.56
C SER A 6 10.49 19.29 8.02
N MET A 7 11.60 18.90 8.59
CA MET A 7 11.75 17.52 9.05
C MET A 7 10.66 17.11 10.01
N ARG A 8 10.23 18.01 10.89
CA ARG A 8 9.16 17.63 11.81
C ARG A 8 7.79 17.66 11.19
N GLN A 9 7.66 18.27 10.01
CA GLN A 9 6.38 18.25 9.29
C GLN A 9 6.28 17.06 8.36
N MET A 10 7.41 16.42 8.10
CA MET A 10 7.39 15.23 7.28
C MET A 10 6.73 14.11 8.08
N PRO A 11 5.86 13.35 7.43
CA PRO A 11 5.32 12.19 8.11
C PRO A 11 6.46 11.26 8.47
N MET A 12 6.27 10.49 9.52
CA MET A 12 7.18 9.41 9.83
C MET A 12 7.30 8.53 8.60
N ALA A 13 8.48 7.96 8.39
CA ALA A 13 8.66 7.04 7.30
C ALA A 13 7.61 5.93 7.37
N CYS A 14 7.06 5.58 6.23
CA CYS A 14 6.12 4.47 6.16
C CYS A 14 6.82 3.18 6.54
N LYS A 15 6.05 2.23 7.05
CA LYS A 15 6.59 0.96 7.50
C LYS A 15 6.02 -0.16 6.65
N ARG A 16 6.89 -1.09 6.26
CA ARG A 16 6.48 -2.25 5.49
C ARG A 16 5.42 -3.04 6.26
N GLY A 17 4.35 -3.41 5.57
CA GLY A 17 3.22 -4.09 6.20
C GLY A 17 2.20 -3.15 6.78
N GLY A 18 2.45 -1.84 6.75
CA GLY A 18 1.51 -0.85 7.22
C GLY A 18 0.55 -0.43 6.13
N ILE A 19 -0.66 -0.07 6.53
CA ILE A 19 -1.69 0.41 5.61
C ILE A 19 -1.91 1.90 5.86
N TYR A 20 -1.91 2.66 4.78
CA TYR A 20 -2.03 4.12 4.79
C TYR A 20 -2.99 4.55 3.69
N LEU A 21 -3.58 5.73 3.81
CA LEU A 21 -4.34 6.31 2.70
C LEU A 21 -3.37 6.99 1.74
N ALA A 22 -3.64 6.86 0.45
CA ALA A 22 -2.86 7.52 -0.57
C ALA A 22 -3.76 7.98 -1.70
N ASN A 23 -3.33 9.04 -2.39
CA ASN A 23 -4.05 9.60 -3.51
C ASN A 23 -3.50 8.99 -4.81
N PHE A 24 -4.33 8.20 -5.48
CA PHE A 24 -3.96 7.51 -6.72
C PHE A 24 -4.45 8.25 -7.96
N ASN A 25 -5.01 9.43 -7.82
CA ASN A 25 -5.42 10.25 -8.96
C ASN A 25 -4.21 10.88 -9.65
N PRO A 26 -4.28 11.11 -10.98
CA PRO A 26 -5.32 10.64 -11.87
C PRO A 26 -5.15 9.16 -12.19
N SER A 27 -6.25 8.48 -12.47
CA SER A 27 -6.19 7.10 -12.89
C SER A 27 -6.12 7.02 -14.42
N LYS A 28 -5.59 5.91 -14.93
CA LYS A 28 -5.52 5.63 -16.36
C LYS A 28 -5.93 4.20 -16.61
N ASP A 29 -6.86 4.03 -17.54
CA ASP A 29 -7.26 2.69 -18.01
C ASP A 29 -7.64 1.81 -16.81
N THR A 30 -6.90 0.72 -16.58
CA THR A 30 -7.21 -0.22 -15.50
C THR A 30 -6.63 0.20 -14.16
N GLU A 31 -5.87 1.29 -14.10
CA GLU A 31 -5.24 1.71 -12.85
C GLU A 31 -6.28 2.27 -11.90
N PRO A 32 -6.22 1.90 -10.61
CA PRO A 32 -7.13 2.49 -9.63
C PRO A 32 -6.83 3.97 -9.44
N GLY A 33 -7.88 4.76 -9.24
CA GLY A 33 -7.75 6.18 -8.95
C GLY A 33 -8.23 6.51 -7.55
N LYS A 34 -8.46 7.79 -7.31
CA LYS A 34 -8.98 8.39 -6.07
C LYS A 34 -8.13 8.05 -4.84
N ILE A 35 -8.58 8.51 -3.69
CA ILE A 35 -7.91 8.23 -2.42
C ILE A 35 -8.41 6.90 -1.92
N ARG A 36 -7.48 6.00 -1.60
CA ARG A 36 -7.82 4.68 -1.10
C ARG A 36 -6.71 4.15 -0.21
N PRO A 37 -7.01 3.18 0.64
CA PRO A 37 -5.97 2.55 1.44
C PRO A 37 -4.99 1.79 0.54
N CYS A 38 -3.75 1.70 0.98
CA CYS A 38 -2.75 0.88 0.31
C CYS A 38 -1.82 0.29 1.36
N ILE A 39 -1.27 -0.88 1.03
CA ILE A 39 -0.28 -1.50 1.90
C ILE A 39 1.11 -1.20 1.37
N VAL A 40 2.01 -0.82 2.27
CA VAL A 40 3.42 -0.57 1.93
C VAL A 40 4.15 -1.89 1.90
N MET A 41 4.72 -2.21 0.74
CA MET A 41 5.49 -3.43 0.55
C MET A 41 6.98 -3.15 0.43
N GLN A 42 7.36 -1.90 0.28
CA GLN A 42 8.76 -1.52 0.14
C GLN A 42 9.54 -1.80 1.42
N SER A 43 10.78 -2.26 1.24
CA SER A 43 11.69 -2.56 2.34
C SER A 43 11.83 -1.38 3.29
N ASN A 44 11.85 -1.67 4.59
CA ASN A 44 12.11 -0.64 5.59
C ASN A 44 13.50 -0.03 5.45
N LEU A 45 14.43 -0.72 4.82
CA LEU A 45 15.74 -0.17 4.54
C LEU A 45 15.61 1.10 3.70
N LEU A 46 14.78 1.05 2.65
CA LEU A 46 14.53 2.22 1.81
C LEU A 46 13.66 3.24 2.52
N ASN A 47 12.64 2.77 3.23
CA ASN A 47 11.71 3.67 3.92
C ASN A 47 12.46 4.54 4.94
N GLU A 48 13.34 3.92 5.72
CA GLU A 48 14.07 4.63 6.77
C GLU A 48 15.16 5.52 6.21
N ALA A 49 15.66 5.19 5.01
CA ALA A 49 16.67 6.00 4.37
C ALA A 49 16.07 7.25 3.70
N GLY A 50 14.74 7.41 3.74
CA GLY A 50 14.11 8.57 3.16
C GLY A 50 13.94 8.51 1.65
N HIS A 51 13.84 7.29 1.10
CA HIS A 51 13.61 7.13 -0.34
C HIS A 51 12.37 7.91 -0.75
N PRO A 52 12.41 8.69 -1.85
CA PRO A 52 11.34 9.63 -2.17
C PRO A 52 10.06 9.00 -2.69
N SER A 53 10.07 7.72 -3.00
CA SER A 53 8.88 7.01 -3.47
C SER A 53 8.70 5.72 -2.69
N THR A 54 7.48 5.18 -2.74
CA THR A 54 7.13 3.99 -1.95
C THR A 54 6.36 3.02 -2.83
N THR A 55 6.77 1.76 -2.82
CA THR A 55 6.06 0.69 -3.54
C THR A 55 4.92 0.19 -2.68
N VAL A 56 3.72 0.23 -3.24
CA VAL A 56 2.49 -0.09 -2.51
C VAL A 56 1.57 -0.98 -3.35
N ILE A 57 0.66 -1.65 -2.65
CA ILE A 57 -0.45 -2.39 -3.28
C ILE A 57 -1.73 -1.68 -2.85
N PRO A 58 -2.53 -1.16 -3.81
CA PRO A 58 -3.77 -0.48 -3.44
C PRO A 58 -4.86 -1.46 -3.04
N LEU A 59 -5.76 -0.99 -2.18
CA LEU A 59 -6.91 -1.76 -1.72
C LEU A 59 -8.19 -1.19 -2.32
N THR A 60 -9.20 -2.05 -2.46
CA THR A 60 -10.52 -1.64 -2.92
C THR A 60 -11.59 -2.30 -2.07
N THR A 61 -12.71 -1.59 -1.88
CA THR A 61 -13.87 -2.18 -1.20
C THR A 61 -14.76 -2.96 -2.17
N LEU A 62 -14.44 -2.94 -3.46
CA LEU A 62 -15.14 -3.75 -4.44
C LEU A 62 -14.58 -5.16 -4.38
N LEU A 63 -15.25 -6.03 -3.63
CA LEU A 63 -14.74 -7.36 -3.33
C LEU A 63 -15.05 -8.33 -4.47
N ILE A 64 -14.07 -9.18 -4.79
CA ILE A 64 -14.22 -10.21 -5.83
C ILE A 64 -13.83 -11.55 -5.21
N GLU A 65 -14.71 -12.54 -5.30
CA GLU A 65 -14.46 -13.86 -4.74
C GLU A 65 -13.55 -14.68 -5.66
N ASP A 66 -12.82 -15.60 -5.06
CA ASP A 66 -12.01 -16.59 -5.79
C ASP A 66 -11.04 -15.96 -6.77
N ALA A 67 -10.45 -14.85 -6.39
CA ALA A 67 -9.53 -14.10 -7.26
C ALA A 67 -8.07 -14.25 -6.88
N ALA A 68 -7.71 -15.18 -5.99
CA ALA A 68 -6.31 -15.41 -5.65
C ALA A 68 -5.57 -15.96 -6.88
N PRO A 69 -4.32 -15.58 -7.09
CA PRO A 69 -3.48 -14.70 -6.28
C PRO A 69 -3.59 -13.22 -6.63
N LEU A 70 -4.50 -12.82 -7.50
CA LEU A 70 -4.63 -11.41 -7.91
C LEU A 70 -5.18 -10.55 -6.78
N ARG A 71 -5.94 -11.15 -5.88
CA ARG A 71 -6.55 -10.43 -4.76
C ARG A 71 -6.26 -11.13 -3.45
N TYR A 72 -6.07 -10.35 -2.40
CA TYR A 72 -5.95 -10.86 -1.04
C TYR A 72 -6.97 -10.14 -0.18
N ARG A 73 -7.90 -10.89 0.43
CA ARG A 73 -8.98 -10.33 1.24
C ARG A 73 -8.48 -9.95 2.62
N MET A 74 -8.83 -8.75 3.05
CA MET A 74 -8.49 -8.24 4.35
C MET A 74 -9.75 -7.79 5.08
N VAL A 75 -9.90 -8.25 6.33
CA VAL A 75 -11.07 -7.89 7.14
C VAL A 75 -10.83 -6.52 7.77
N ALA A 76 -11.91 -5.73 7.86
CA ALA A 76 -11.87 -4.41 8.49
C ALA A 76 -11.31 -4.52 9.91
N ARG A 77 -10.49 -3.54 10.28
CA ARG A 77 -9.92 -3.45 11.63
C ARG A 77 -9.24 -2.11 11.81
N ASP A 78 -9.20 -1.63 13.03
CA ASP A 78 -8.53 -0.37 13.38
C ASP A 78 -9.00 0.75 12.44
N GLY A 79 -8.09 1.45 11.81
CA GLY A 79 -8.43 2.53 10.89
C GLY A 79 -8.90 2.08 9.51
N LEU A 80 -8.83 0.79 9.21
CA LEU A 80 -9.38 0.25 7.96
C LEU A 80 -10.85 -0.09 8.20
N GLU A 81 -11.73 0.77 7.72
CA GLU A 81 -13.15 0.74 8.10
C GLU A 81 -13.97 -0.32 7.40
N SER A 82 -13.53 -0.83 6.27
CA SER A 82 -14.29 -1.79 5.49
C SER A 82 -13.42 -2.95 5.05
N ASP A 83 -14.03 -4.14 4.92
CA ASP A 83 -13.36 -5.26 4.29
C ASP A 83 -12.89 -4.84 2.92
N SER A 84 -11.70 -5.24 2.55
CA SER A 84 -11.05 -4.76 1.33
C SER A 84 -10.26 -5.87 0.67
N ASP A 85 -10.12 -5.76 -0.65
CA ASP A 85 -9.23 -6.62 -1.40
C ASP A 85 -7.97 -5.84 -1.77
N MET A 86 -6.81 -6.43 -1.52
CA MET A 86 -5.57 -5.92 -2.08
C MET A 86 -5.53 -6.31 -3.54
N MET A 87 -5.20 -5.34 -4.39
CA MET A 87 -5.12 -5.58 -5.85
C MET A 87 -3.66 -5.79 -6.22
N LEU A 88 -3.21 -7.04 -6.11
CA LEU A 88 -1.78 -7.32 -6.26
C LEU A 88 -1.25 -7.06 -7.67
N ASP A 89 -2.10 -7.19 -8.69
CA ASP A 89 -1.71 -6.87 -10.06
C ASP A 89 -1.67 -5.36 -10.31
N GLN A 90 -2.06 -4.55 -9.34
CA GLN A 90 -2.00 -3.10 -9.45
C GLN A 90 -0.89 -2.50 -8.58
N THR A 91 0.08 -3.31 -8.20
CA THR A 91 1.25 -2.85 -7.46
C THR A 91 1.89 -1.68 -8.21
N ARG A 92 2.22 -0.62 -7.49
CA ARG A 92 2.85 0.53 -8.12
C ARG A 92 3.71 1.28 -7.13
N THR A 93 4.60 2.10 -7.65
CA THR A 93 5.43 2.97 -6.84
C THR A 93 4.88 4.38 -6.96
N ILE A 94 4.65 5.02 -5.82
CA ILE A 94 4.09 6.36 -5.78
C ILE A 94 5.04 7.31 -5.07
N ASP A 95 4.94 8.58 -5.41
CA ASP A 95 5.66 9.62 -4.70
C ASP A 95 5.14 9.67 -3.26
N ASN A 96 6.03 9.82 -2.31
CA ASN A 96 5.63 9.84 -0.89
C ASN A 96 4.62 10.92 -0.57
N ARG A 97 4.59 12.01 -1.37
CA ARG A 97 3.62 13.08 -1.16
C ARG A 97 2.18 12.65 -1.44
N ARG A 98 2.00 11.51 -2.11
CA ARG A 98 0.65 10.98 -2.33
C ARG A 98 0.09 10.28 -1.11
N ILE A 99 0.92 9.95 -0.13
CA ILE A 99 0.46 9.33 1.11
C ILE A 99 -0.11 10.43 2.00
N THR A 100 -1.39 10.30 2.36
CA THR A 100 -2.15 11.40 2.96
C THR A 100 -2.57 11.14 4.39
N SER A 101 -2.23 10.01 4.97
CA SER A 101 -2.63 9.69 6.33
C SER A 101 -1.49 9.08 7.13
N GLU A 102 -1.72 9.02 8.42
CA GLU A 102 -0.87 8.23 9.30
C GLU A 102 -1.25 6.76 9.15
N LEU A 103 -0.54 5.90 9.85
CA LEU A 103 -0.79 4.46 9.83
C LEU A 103 -2.23 4.15 10.24
N LEU A 104 -2.94 3.36 9.45
CA LEU A 104 -4.28 2.90 9.77
C LEU A 104 -4.24 1.61 10.56
N THR A 105 -3.44 0.66 10.14
CA THR A 105 -3.28 -0.64 10.79
C THR A 105 -2.07 -1.34 10.17
N PHE A 106 -1.65 -2.43 10.79
CA PHE A 106 -0.58 -3.29 10.26
C PHE A 106 -1.16 -4.65 9.88
N LEU A 107 -0.54 -5.28 8.90
CA LEU A 107 -0.73 -6.70 8.70
C LEU A 107 0.01 -7.46 9.80
N THR A 108 -0.52 -8.61 10.17
CA THR A 108 0.23 -9.54 11.01
C THR A 108 1.35 -10.18 10.17
N GLU A 109 2.32 -10.80 10.84
CA GLU A 109 3.39 -11.50 10.13
C GLU A 109 2.84 -12.61 9.26
N GLN A 110 1.82 -13.31 9.73
CA GLN A 110 1.16 -14.35 8.94
C GLN A 110 0.56 -13.76 7.66
N GLU A 111 -0.13 -12.65 7.77
CA GLU A 111 -0.73 -12.00 6.62
C GLU A 111 0.33 -11.51 5.63
N ILE A 112 1.41 -10.93 6.13
CA ILE A 112 2.50 -10.48 5.27
C ILE A 112 3.06 -11.66 4.48
N SER A 113 3.25 -12.80 5.15
CA SER A 113 3.76 -14.00 4.51
C SER A 113 2.83 -14.47 3.40
N GLU A 114 1.51 -14.43 3.64
CA GLU A 114 0.53 -14.83 2.64
C GLU A 114 0.50 -13.87 1.46
N VAL A 115 0.56 -12.58 1.73
CA VAL A 115 0.60 -11.57 0.67
C VAL A 115 1.86 -11.73 -0.18
N GLU A 116 3.00 -11.99 0.46
CA GLU A 116 4.25 -12.19 -0.26
C GLU A 116 4.15 -13.40 -1.18
N ALA A 117 3.52 -14.47 -0.73
CA ALA A 117 3.36 -15.67 -1.55
C ALA A 117 2.55 -15.36 -2.82
N TYR A 118 1.46 -14.63 -2.67
CA TYR A 118 0.64 -14.21 -3.81
C TYR A 118 1.43 -13.27 -4.73
N TRP A 119 2.15 -12.33 -4.11
CA TRP A 119 2.90 -11.30 -4.85
C TRP A 119 4.00 -11.94 -5.70
N ARG A 120 4.68 -12.96 -5.16
CA ARG A 120 5.71 -13.69 -5.92
C ARG A 120 5.12 -14.31 -7.17
N ILE A 121 3.93 -14.87 -7.06
CA ILE A 121 3.26 -15.48 -8.22
C ILE A 121 2.93 -14.40 -9.25
N VAL A 122 2.34 -13.30 -8.81
CA VAL A 122 1.93 -12.21 -9.71
C VAL A 122 3.14 -11.60 -10.41
N LEU A 123 4.26 -11.47 -9.70
CA LEU A 123 5.48 -10.86 -10.25
C LEU A 123 6.38 -11.86 -10.96
N GLY A 124 6.05 -13.14 -10.90
CA GLY A 124 6.82 -14.17 -11.58
C GLY A 124 8.18 -14.41 -10.95
N LEU A 125 8.28 -14.31 -9.62
CA LEU A 125 9.55 -14.45 -8.92
C LEU A 125 9.84 -15.88 -8.48
N ASP A 126 8.93 -16.80 -8.69
CA ASP A 126 9.15 -18.20 -8.30
C ASP A 126 9.17 -19.12 -9.50
#